data_bedd137dcdcc3cb2220be89c07192add
#
_entry.id   bedd137dcdcc3cb2220be89c07192add
#
_cell.length_a   1.000
_cell.length_b   1.000
_cell.length_c   1.000
_cell.angle_alpha   90.00
_cell.angle_beta   90.00
_cell.angle_gamma   90.00
#
_symmetry.space_group_name_H-M   'P 1'
#
loop_
_entity.id
_entity.type
_entity.pdbx_description
1 polymer ?
#
loop_
_entity_poly.entity_id
_entity_poly.type
_entity_poly.pdbx_seq_one_letter_code
_entity_poly.pdbx_strand_id
1 'polypeptide(L)'
;LYLSLQAMELGIPMILALNMMDEVRLNGGSVDVQGMKKALGIAVVPISASKNQGVAELVDTALKVAHEGRRPERLDFCTGEVHNTIHAIIHIISTRAEGAGVPARFAATKLVEGDPPTTEALGLSEDEFDAIEHLVSDMEQELGTDREAALADMRYRYIEDLCAKYVTK
;
A
#
# COMPACT_ATOMS: atom_id res chain seq x y z
N LEU A 1 -2.91 -8.03 5.31
CA LEU A 1 -2.72 -7.23 4.08
C LEU A 1 -2.59 -5.72 4.32
N TYR A 2 -3.19 -5.17 5.37
CA TYR A 2 -3.17 -3.72 5.64
C TYR A 2 -1.74 -3.14 5.66
N LEU A 3 -0.87 -3.68 6.52
CA LEU A 3 0.53 -3.28 6.59
C LEU A 3 1.28 -3.54 5.27
N SER A 4 0.89 -4.58 4.52
CA SER A 4 1.50 -4.87 3.22
C SER A 4 1.23 -3.76 2.20
N LEU A 5 0.02 -3.18 2.19
CA LEU A 5 -0.30 -2.05 1.32
C LEU A 5 0.53 -0.81 1.68
N GLN A 6 0.68 -0.51 2.97
CA GLN A 6 1.55 0.59 3.42
C GLN A 6 3.02 0.37 3.03
N ALA A 7 3.52 -0.86 3.16
CA ALA A 7 4.89 -1.19 2.75
C ALA A 7 5.09 -1.07 1.23
N MET A 8 4.06 -1.37 0.43
CA MET A 8 4.13 -1.21 -1.04
C MET A 8 4.31 0.25 -1.45
N GLU A 9 3.74 1.20 -0.72
CA GLU A 9 3.88 2.64 -1.00
C GLU A 9 5.33 3.14 -0.88
N LEU A 10 6.19 2.42 -0.14
CA LEU A 10 7.62 2.71 -0.08
C LEU A 10 8.36 2.46 -1.40
N GLY A 11 7.76 1.73 -2.35
CA GLY A 11 8.34 1.47 -3.66
C GLY A 11 9.65 0.68 -3.62
N ILE A 12 9.87 -0.13 -2.59
CA ILE A 12 11.03 -1.02 -2.44
C ILE A 12 10.72 -2.43 -2.96
N PRO A 13 11.72 -3.21 -3.38
CA PRO A 13 11.53 -4.61 -3.72
C PRO A 13 10.91 -5.38 -2.56
N MET A 14 9.79 -6.06 -2.81
CA MET A 14 9.10 -6.84 -1.79
C MET A 14 8.38 -8.05 -2.36
N ILE A 15 8.10 -9.00 -1.49
CA ILE A 15 7.24 -10.15 -1.76
C ILE A 15 6.23 -10.32 -0.64
N LEU A 16 5.10 -10.93 -0.94
CA LEU A 16 4.07 -11.28 0.04
C LEU A 16 4.12 -12.78 0.32
N ALA A 17 4.41 -13.17 1.56
CA ALA A 17 4.28 -14.54 2.03
C ALA A 17 2.88 -14.75 2.60
N LEU A 18 2.09 -15.62 1.96
CA LEU A 18 0.79 -16.05 2.50
C LEU A 18 1.03 -17.25 3.43
N ASN A 19 1.13 -16.97 4.72
CA ASN A 19 1.39 -18.02 5.70
C ASN A 19 0.09 -18.72 6.16
N MET A 20 0.26 -19.84 6.86
CA MET A 20 -0.83 -20.67 7.41
C MET A 20 -1.72 -21.30 6.34
N MET A 21 -1.17 -21.57 5.15
CA MET A 21 -1.93 -22.17 4.04
C MET A 21 -2.40 -23.60 4.33
N ASP A 22 -1.79 -24.28 5.27
CA ASP A 22 -2.26 -25.56 5.79
C ASP A 22 -3.57 -25.42 6.57
N GLU A 23 -3.73 -24.38 7.37
CA GLU A 23 -4.97 -24.10 8.11
C GLU A 23 -6.09 -23.68 7.15
N VAL A 24 -5.77 -22.86 6.16
CA VAL A 24 -6.73 -22.47 5.11
C VAL A 24 -7.32 -23.72 4.44
N ARG A 25 -6.46 -24.68 4.02
CA ARG A 25 -6.88 -25.92 3.37
C ARG A 25 -7.63 -26.84 4.34
N LEU A 26 -7.19 -26.93 5.59
CA LEU A 26 -7.85 -27.77 6.62
C LEU A 26 -9.30 -27.32 6.85
N ASN A 27 -9.55 -26.02 6.79
CA ASN A 27 -10.88 -25.44 6.94
C ASN A 27 -11.69 -25.40 5.63
N GLY A 28 -11.23 -26.05 4.57
CA GLY A 28 -11.92 -26.10 3.28
C GLY A 28 -11.75 -24.85 2.41
N GLY A 29 -10.98 -23.89 2.86
CA GLY A 29 -10.73 -22.66 2.12
C GLY A 29 -9.63 -22.78 1.04
N SER A 30 -9.56 -21.79 0.17
CA SER A 30 -8.52 -21.69 -0.86
C SER A 30 -8.19 -20.22 -1.16
N VAL A 31 -7.00 -20.00 -1.74
CA VAL A 31 -6.56 -18.69 -2.21
C VAL A 31 -6.10 -18.81 -3.66
N ASP A 32 -6.67 -17.98 -4.54
CA ASP A 32 -6.12 -17.80 -5.90
C ASP A 32 -4.85 -16.92 -5.82
N VAL A 33 -3.72 -17.58 -5.61
CA VAL A 33 -2.41 -16.95 -5.48
C VAL A 33 -2.02 -16.18 -6.75
N GLN A 34 -2.36 -16.71 -7.94
CA GLN A 34 -2.00 -16.08 -9.21
C GLN A 34 -2.84 -14.82 -9.44
N GLY A 35 -4.14 -14.89 -9.15
CA GLY A 35 -5.01 -13.72 -9.19
C GLY A 35 -4.56 -12.64 -8.22
N MET A 36 -4.22 -12.99 -6.99
CA MET A 36 -3.73 -12.06 -5.98
C MET A 36 -2.39 -11.42 -6.39
N LYS A 37 -1.44 -12.21 -6.91
CA LYS A 37 -0.17 -11.72 -7.47
C LYS A 37 -0.39 -10.68 -8.57
N LYS A 38 -1.31 -10.96 -9.50
CA LYS A 38 -1.65 -10.05 -10.60
C LYS A 38 -2.34 -8.77 -10.09
N ALA A 39 -3.20 -8.90 -9.10
CA ALA A 39 -3.92 -7.75 -8.52
C ALA A 39 -2.99 -6.82 -7.75
N LEU A 40 -2.09 -7.38 -6.93
CA LEU A 40 -1.14 -6.60 -6.12
C LEU A 40 0.07 -6.10 -6.94
N GLY A 41 0.41 -6.73 -8.07
CA GLY A 41 1.59 -6.37 -8.85
C GLY A 41 2.93 -6.71 -8.16
N ILE A 42 2.91 -7.65 -7.21
CA ILE A 42 4.10 -8.16 -6.50
C ILE A 42 4.11 -9.67 -6.50
N ALA A 43 5.27 -10.28 -6.22
CA ALA A 43 5.35 -11.71 -6.02
C ALA A 43 4.59 -12.14 -4.76
N VAL A 44 3.80 -13.21 -4.87
CA VAL A 44 3.02 -13.79 -3.76
C VAL A 44 3.40 -15.26 -3.67
N VAL A 45 3.83 -15.72 -2.49
CA VAL A 45 4.26 -17.09 -2.25
C VAL A 45 3.46 -17.71 -1.10
N PRO A 46 2.69 -18.78 -1.36
CA PRO A 46 1.95 -19.49 -0.32
C PRO A 46 2.89 -20.37 0.51
N ILE A 47 2.84 -20.24 1.82
CA ILE A 47 3.69 -21.02 2.75
C ILE A 47 2.90 -21.60 3.92
N SER A 48 3.49 -22.59 4.57
CA SER A 48 3.13 -23.04 5.92
C SER A 48 4.42 -23.17 6.71
N ALA A 49 4.83 -22.06 7.33
CA ALA A 49 6.14 -21.93 7.96
C ALA A 49 6.37 -23.00 9.04
N SER A 50 5.35 -23.31 9.86
CA SER A 50 5.39 -24.35 10.89
C SER A 50 5.67 -25.75 10.34
N LYS A 51 5.33 -26.01 9.07
CA LYS A 51 5.55 -27.29 8.37
C LYS A 51 6.69 -27.22 7.36
N ASN A 52 7.43 -26.12 7.31
CA ASN A 52 8.50 -25.86 6.35
C ASN A 52 8.07 -26.05 4.87
N GLN A 53 6.78 -25.81 4.56
CA GLN A 53 6.24 -25.90 3.21
C GLN A 53 6.30 -24.54 2.51
N GLY A 54 6.81 -24.52 1.27
CA GLY A 54 6.93 -23.30 0.47
C GLY A 54 8.06 -22.35 0.91
N VAL A 55 8.80 -22.65 1.99
CA VAL A 55 9.84 -21.76 2.52
C VAL A 55 11.03 -21.64 1.57
N ALA A 56 11.44 -22.71 0.93
CA ALA A 56 12.53 -22.67 -0.06
C ALA A 56 12.14 -21.81 -1.26
N GLU A 57 10.92 -21.97 -1.80
CA GLU A 57 10.40 -21.14 -2.89
C GLU A 57 10.31 -19.66 -2.47
N LEU A 58 9.91 -19.37 -1.22
CA LEU A 58 9.88 -18.02 -0.68
C LEU A 58 11.27 -17.38 -0.71
N VAL A 59 12.29 -18.10 -0.24
CA VAL A 59 13.68 -17.62 -0.22
C VAL A 59 14.20 -17.38 -1.64
N ASP A 60 14.02 -18.34 -2.55
CA ASP A 60 14.46 -18.22 -3.94
C ASP A 60 13.77 -17.03 -4.64
N THR A 61 12.47 -16.87 -4.40
CA THR A 61 11.70 -15.73 -4.96
C THR A 61 12.18 -14.41 -4.38
N ALA A 62 12.47 -14.34 -3.08
CA ALA A 62 12.98 -13.15 -2.43
C ALA A 62 14.34 -12.73 -3.00
N LEU A 63 15.27 -13.68 -3.14
CA LEU A 63 16.58 -13.44 -3.73
C LEU A 63 16.46 -12.95 -5.19
N LYS A 64 15.57 -13.55 -5.97
CA LYS A 64 15.31 -13.13 -7.34
C LYS A 64 14.75 -11.72 -7.42
N VAL A 65 13.72 -11.39 -6.61
CA VAL A 65 13.12 -10.05 -6.57
C VAL A 65 14.14 -8.99 -6.14
N ALA A 66 14.97 -9.31 -5.13
CA ALA A 66 16.02 -8.42 -4.66
C ALA A 66 17.11 -8.19 -5.73
N HIS A 67 17.55 -9.26 -6.41
CA HIS A 67 18.58 -9.18 -7.46
C HIS A 67 18.08 -8.39 -8.69
N GLU A 68 16.83 -8.59 -9.09
CA GLU A 68 16.20 -7.87 -10.20
C GLU A 68 15.80 -6.44 -9.83
N GLY A 69 15.81 -6.08 -8.56
CA GLY A 69 15.35 -4.77 -8.07
C GLY A 69 13.87 -4.51 -8.37
N ARG A 70 13.07 -5.58 -8.49
CA ARG A 70 11.66 -5.49 -8.90
C ARG A 70 10.81 -4.86 -7.81
N ARG A 71 10.24 -3.70 -8.12
CA ARG A 71 9.39 -2.91 -7.23
C ARG A 71 7.91 -3.20 -7.49
N PRO A 72 7.01 -2.87 -6.54
CA PRO A 72 5.57 -2.93 -6.77
C PRO A 72 5.16 -2.14 -8.01
N GLU A 73 4.39 -2.76 -8.90
CA GLU A 73 3.92 -2.15 -10.15
C GLU A 73 2.66 -1.30 -9.94
N ARG A 74 1.89 -1.63 -8.90
CA ARG A 74 0.62 -0.95 -8.58
C ARG A 74 0.71 -0.36 -7.19
N LEU A 75 0.57 0.95 -7.12
CA LEU A 75 0.54 1.70 -5.86
C LEU A 75 -0.81 2.38 -5.62
N ASP A 76 -1.69 2.34 -6.62
CA ASP A 76 -2.98 3.03 -6.59
C ASP A 76 -4.08 2.07 -6.13
N PHE A 77 -4.42 2.15 -4.85
CA PHE A 77 -5.45 1.34 -4.18
C PHE A 77 -6.71 2.13 -3.89
N CYS A 78 -6.72 3.43 -4.19
CA CYS A 78 -7.77 4.34 -3.79
C CYS A 78 -8.69 4.71 -4.95
N THR A 79 -9.90 5.09 -4.59
CA THR A 79 -10.93 5.63 -5.50
C THR A 79 -11.64 6.79 -4.81
N GLY A 80 -12.38 7.60 -5.57
CA GLY A 80 -13.16 8.71 -5.02
C GLY A 80 -12.27 9.82 -4.44
N GLU A 81 -12.75 10.49 -3.40
CA GLU A 81 -12.14 11.72 -2.87
C GLU A 81 -10.76 11.50 -2.27
N VAL A 82 -10.52 10.38 -1.60
CA VAL A 82 -9.16 10.03 -1.12
C VAL A 82 -8.17 9.95 -2.28
N HIS A 83 -8.58 9.38 -3.42
CA HIS A 83 -7.76 9.31 -4.63
C HIS A 83 -7.45 10.71 -5.18
N ASN A 84 -8.50 11.54 -5.33
CA ASN A 84 -8.37 12.90 -5.84
C ASN A 84 -7.41 13.73 -4.98
N THR A 85 -7.58 13.67 -3.66
CA THR A 85 -6.75 14.39 -2.69
C THR A 85 -5.30 13.94 -2.73
N ILE A 86 -5.03 12.62 -2.69
CA ILE A 86 -3.66 12.10 -2.78
C ILE A 86 -3.00 12.53 -4.10
N HIS A 87 -3.72 12.46 -5.23
CA HIS A 87 -3.16 12.85 -6.52
C HIS A 87 -2.92 14.37 -6.61
N ALA A 88 -3.81 15.20 -6.07
CA ALA A 88 -3.58 16.65 -5.99
C ALA A 88 -2.34 16.99 -5.15
N ILE A 89 -2.17 16.33 -4.01
CA ILE A 89 -0.98 16.49 -3.16
C ILE A 89 0.28 16.04 -3.89
N ILE A 90 0.26 14.90 -4.61
CA ILE A 90 1.40 14.45 -5.43
C ILE A 90 1.84 15.53 -6.42
N HIS A 91 0.90 16.22 -7.07
CA HIS A 91 1.24 17.31 -7.99
C HIS A 91 1.94 18.48 -7.29
N ILE A 92 1.53 18.82 -6.07
CA ILE A 92 2.18 19.89 -5.29
C ILE A 92 3.61 19.51 -4.88
N ILE A 93 3.80 18.25 -4.40
CA ILE A 93 5.06 17.84 -3.77
C ILE A 93 6.05 17.12 -4.69
N SER A 94 5.71 16.83 -5.94
CA SER A 94 6.50 15.94 -6.82
C SER A 94 7.98 16.30 -6.88
N THR A 95 8.32 17.57 -7.12
CA THR A 95 9.71 18.04 -7.18
C THR A 95 10.43 17.93 -5.83
N ARG A 96 9.74 18.20 -4.72
CA ARG A 96 10.31 18.09 -3.39
C ARG A 96 10.53 16.64 -2.98
N ALA A 97 9.57 15.78 -3.28
CA ALA A 97 9.67 14.33 -3.02
C ALA A 97 10.84 13.72 -3.80
N GLU A 98 11.03 14.10 -5.07
CA GLU A 98 12.19 13.69 -5.87
C GLU A 98 13.49 14.18 -5.26
N GLY A 99 13.57 15.45 -4.88
CA GLY A 99 14.76 16.04 -4.23
C GLY A 99 15.09 15.40 -2.89
N ALA A 100 14.09 14.97 -2.13
CA ALA A 100 14.25 14.27 -0.85
C ALA A 100 14.49 12.74 -1.02
N GLY A 101 14.39 12.21 -2.23
CA GLY A 101 14.50 10.76 -2.50
C GLY A 101 13.37 9.93 -1.91
N VAL A 102 12.20 10.53 -1.69
CA VAL A 102 11.02 9.87 -1.10
C VAL A 102 9.99 9.61 -2.21
N PRO A 103 9.38 8.41 -2.28
CA PRO A 103 8.30 8.15 -3.22
C PRO A 103 7.14 9.15 -3.03
N ALA A 104 6.77 9.87 -4.09
CA ALA A 104 5.78 10.95 -4.00
C ALA A 104 4.42 10.47 -3.44
N ARG A 105 4.00 9.25 -3.80
CA ARG A 105 2.76 8.68 -3.26
C ARG A 105 2.86 8.40 -1.77
N PHE A 106 3.95 7.81 -1.30
CA PHE A 106 4.18 7.59 0.13
C PHE A 106 4.15 8.92 0.89
N ALA A 107 4.88 9.91 0.37
CA ALA A 107 4.91 11.25 0.96
C ALA A 107 3.52 11.89 1.00
N ALA A 108 2.75 11.82 -0.10
CA ALA A 108 1.39 12.36 -0.14
C ALA A 108 0.45 11.68 0.86
N THR A 109 0.49 10.35 0.97
CA THR A 109 -0.30 9.62 1.97
C THR A 109 0.09 10.03 3.39
N LYS A 110 1.37 10.21 3.66
CA LYS A 110 1.88 10.69 4.95
C LYS A 110 1.46 12.12 5.27
N LEU A 111 1.41 12.99 4.28
CA LEU A 111 0.89 14.36 4.46
C LEU A 111 -0.60 14.36 4.75
N VAL A 112 -1.39 13.49 4.10
CA VAL A 112 -2.80 13.29 4.49
C VAL A 112 -2.92 12.83 5.94
N GLU A 113 -2.05 11.91 6.40
CA GLU A 113 -1.99 11.46 7.80
C GLU A 113 -1.54 12.58 8.77
N GLY A 114 -1.06 13.72 8.26
CA GLY A 114 -0.53 14.81 9.07
C GLY A 114 0.83 14.46 9.72
N ASP A 115 1.69 13.68 9.04
CA ASP A 115 2.97 13.18 9.55
C ASP A 115 4.05 14.28 9.60
N PRO A 116 4.43 14.81 10.79
CA PRO A 116 5.38 15.92 10.89
C PRO A 116 6.76 15.61 10.32
N PRO A 117 7.34 14.38 10.51
CA PRO A 117 8.63 14.04 9.92
C PRO A 117 8.64 14.16 8.39
N THR A 118 7.57 13.78 7.72
CA THR A 118 7.46 13.90 6.26
C THR A 118 7.36 15.37 5.83
N THR A 119 6.57 16.17 6.54
CA THR A 119 6.46 17.61 6.29
C THR A 119 7.83 18.30 6.39
N GLU A 120 8.59 17.98 7.43
CA GLU A 120 9.95 18.54 7.66
C GLU A 120 10.93 18.05 6.57
N ALA A 121 10.93 16.75 6.27
CA ALA A 121 11.83 16.16 5.26
C ALA A 121 11.63 16.72 3.86
N LEU A 122 10.39 17.09 3.49
CA LEU A 122 10.08 17.70 2.21
C LEU A 122 10.40 19.19 2.16
N GLY A 123 10.57 19.85 3.31
CA GLY A 123 10.84 21.29 3.40
C GLY A 123 9.75 22.12 2.72
N LEU A 124 8.48 21.80 2.98
CA LEU A 124 7.35 22.52 2.40
C LEU A 124 7.35 24.00 2.81
N SER A 125 6.98 24.87 1.88
CA SER A 125 6.67 26.26 2.23
C SER A 125 5.34 26.35 2.98
N GLU A 126 5.10 27.45 3.65
CA GLU A 126 3.85 27.72 4.36
C GLU A 126 2.65 27.66 3.41
N ASP A 127 2.77 28.25 2.23
CA ASP A 127 1.71 28.23 1.19
C ASP A 127 1.41 26.81 0.69
N GLU A 128 2.44 25.97 0.51
CA GLU A 128 2.27 24.56 0.08
C GLU A 128 1.62 23.73 1.19
N PHE A 129 2.03 23.93 2.43
CA PHE A 129 1.43 23.26 3.57
C PHE A 129 -0.04 23.64 3.74
N ASP A 130 -0.36 24.91 3.67
CA ASP A 130 -1.74 25.42 3.77
C ASP A 130 -2.62 24.87 2.62
N ALA A 131 -2.09 24.82 1.40
CA ALA A 131 -2.80 24.23 0.27
C ALA A 131 -3.10 22.74 0.48
N ILE A 132 -2.16 21.98 1.04
CA ILE A 132 -2.34 20.56 1.35
C ILE A 132 -3.38 20.37 2.46
N GLU A 133 -3.31 21.15 3.54
CA GLU A 133 -4.28 21.08 4.63
C GLU A 133 -5.69 21.46 4.16
N HIS A 134 -5.81 22.39 3.21
CA HIS A 134 -7.09 22.73 2.59
C HIS A 134 -7.68 21.55 1.81
N LEU A 135 -6.89 20.90 0.95
CA LEU A 135 -7.31 19.71 0.22
C LEU A 135 -7.76 18.57 1.15
N VAL A 136 -7.04 18.38 2.26
CA VAL A 136 -7.39 17.36 3.25
C VAL A 136 -8.67 17.71 3.99
N SER A 137 -8.85 18.98 4.37
CA SER A 137 -10.07 19.46 5.03
C SER A 137 -11.30 19.32 4.12
N ASP A 138 -11.17 19.63 2.83
CA ASP A 138 -12.25 19.44 1.87
C ASP A 138 -12.65 17.96 1.74
N MET A 139 -11.67 17.06 1.68
CA MET A 139 -11.89 15.61 1.68
C MET A 139 -12.62 15.15 2.95
N GLU A 140 -12.20 15.60 4.13
CA GLU A 140 -12.84 15.28 5.42
C GLU A 140 -14.30 15.73 5.45
N GLN A 141 -14.59 16.93 4.94
CA GLN A 141 -15.95 17.48 4.86
C GLN A 141 -16.82 16.69 3.89
N GLU A 142 -16.30 16.35 2.71
CA GLU A 142 -17.05 15.62 1.70
C GLU A 142 -17.34 14.18 2.13
N LEU A 143 -16.38 13.52 2.78
CA LEU A 143 -16.55 12.15 3.28
C LEU A 143 -17.28 12.08 4.63
N GLY A 144 -17.38 13.20 5.36
CA GLY A 144 -18.01 13.25 6.69
C GLY A 144 -17.25 12.43 7.75
N THR A 145 -15.92 12.28 7.57
CA THR A 145 -15.05 11.52 8.47
C THR A 145 -13.66 12.16 8.54
N ASP A 146 -12.89 11.84 9.56
CA ASP A 146 -11.52 12.32 9.67
C ASP A 146 -10.56 11.63 8.68
N ARG A 147 -9.41 12.24 8.46
CA ARG A 147 -8.37 11.81 7.51
C ARG A 147 -7.83 10.40 7.78
N GLU A 148 -7.69 10.04 9.06
CA GLU A 148 -7.18 8.72 9.46
C GLU A 148 -8.20 7.62 9.13
N ALA A 149 -9.47 7.85 9.47
CA ALA A 149 -10.56 6.94 9.13
C ALA A 149 -10.77 6.83 7.62
N ALA A 150 -10.71 7.94 6.86
CA ALA A 150 -10.81 7.93 5.41
C ALA A 150 -9.74 7.05 4.75
N LEU A 151 -8.48 7.17 5.19
CA LEU A 151 -7.38 6.34 4.70
C LEU A 151 -7.51 4.87 5.13
N ALA A 152 -7.96 4.62 6.37
CA ALA A 152 -8.19 3.27 6.84
C ALA A 152 -9.31 2.59 6.05
N ASP A 153 -10.43 3.25 5.85
CA ASP A 153 -11.57 2.75 5.08
C ASP A 153 -11.18 2.45 3.63
N MET A 154 -10.41 3.32 2.99
CA MET A 154 -9.87 3.10 1.65
C MET A 154 -9.06 1.81 1.58
N ARG A 155 -8.12 1.58 2.51
CA ARG A 155 -7.31 0.37 2.56
C ARG A 155 -8.14 -0.88 2.86
N TYR A 156 -9.10 -0.79 3.79
CA TYR A 156 -9.97 -1.92 4.13
C TYR A 156 -10.89 -2.31 2.97
N ARG A 157 -11.50 -1.36 2.28
CA ARG A 157 -12.32 -1.64 1.08
C ARG A 157 -11.51 -2.38 0.01
N TYR A 158 -10.31 -1.91 -0.28
CA TYR A 158 -9.44 -2.60 -1.24
C TYR A 158 -9.11 -4.03 -0.81
N ILE A 159 -8.82 -4.25 0.49
CA ILE A 159 -8.53 -5.58 1.05
C ILE A 159 -9.77 -6.48 0.97
N GLU A 160 -10.95 -5.97 1.29
CA GLU A 160 -12.21 -6.70 1.21
C GLU A 160 -12.51 -7.14 -0.22
N ASP A 161 -12.38 -6.25 -1.20
CA ASP A 161 -12.54 -6.55 -2.62
C ASP A 161 -11.54 -7.62 -3.09
N LEU A 162 -10.28 -7.49 -2.66
CA LEU A 162 -9.24 -8.46 -2.97
C LEU A 162 -9.57 -9.84 -2.37
N CYS A 163 -9.98 -9.87 -1.09
CA CYS A 163 -10.36 -11.10 -0.41
C CYS A 163 -11.62 -11.73 -1.02
N ALA A 164 -12.65 -10.93 -1.30
CA ALA A 164 -13.88 -11.42 -1.93
C ALA A 164 -13.62 -12.08 -3.29
N LYS A 165 -12.63 -11.59 -4.03
CA LYS A 165 -12.30 -12.07 -5.37
C LYS A 165 -11.37 -13.27 -5.38
N TYR A 166 -10.42 -13.35 -4.46
CA TYR A 166 -9.31 -14.31 -4.53
C TYR A 166 -9.23 -15.27 -3.33
N VAL A 167 -10.09 -15.12 -2.32
CA VAL A 167 -10.11 -16.01 -1.14
C VAL A 167 -11.48 -16.68 -1.03
N THR A 168 -11.48 -18.00 -1.03
CA THR A 168 -12.67 -18.81 -0.72
C THR A 168 -12.55 -19.33 0.71
N LYS A 169 -13.60 -19.11 1.50
CA LYS A 169 -13.70 -19.57 2.89
C LYS A 169 -14.41 -20.92 2.94
#